data_148479ddfd6cd0a717a5fe248b570076
#
_entry.id   148479ddfd6cd0a717a5fe248b570076
#
_cell.length_a   1.000
_cell.length_b   1.000
_cell.length_c   1.000
_cell.angle_alpha   90.00
_cell.angle_beta   90.00
_cell.angle_gamma   90.00
#
_symmetry.space_group_name_H-M   'P 1'
#
loop_
_entity.id
_entity.type
_entity.pdbx_description
1 polymer ?
#
loop_
_entity_poly.entity_id
_entity_poly.type
_entity_poly.pdbx_seq_one_letter_code
_entity_poly.pdbx_strand_id
1 'polypeptide(L)'
;MTTQEKQLIREALAGYCQRIGTQEKAANTLKNVSGATVSRILNGELNAFKDEMFRNIANQIGYKSKNWVIVETTDFKIMTSILGDAQENALVMAITGEAGSGKSKAIEAYTEGHANVFALSCSEYWNRKLFLQALLRTMGIDAAGEMVGDMVGEVIKALKRAETPLLIFDEADKLSDQVLYFFITIYN
;
A
#
# COMPACT_ATOMS: atom_id res chain seq x y z
N MET A 1 15.02 -13.25 13.18
CA MET A 1 14.68 -11.84 13.16
C MET A 1 15.88 -11.04 12.73
N THR A 2 15.75 -10.15 11.77
CA THR A 2 16.86 -9.34 11.27
C THR A 2 17.15 -8.18 12.24
N THR A 3 18.35 -7.60 12.17
CA THR A 3 18.71 -6.42 12.96
C THR A 3 17.79 -5.24 12.67
N GLN A 4 17.35 -5.11 11.41
CA GLN A 4 16.43 -4.07 10.98
C GLN A 4 15.03 -4.24 11.61
N GLU A 5 14.51 -5.46 11.70
CA GLU A 5 13.24 -5.72 12.40
C GLU A 5 13.33 -5.38 13.88
N LYS A 6 14.44 -5.73 14.56
CA LYS A 6 14.66 -5.36 15.97
C LYS A 6 14.69 -3.84 16.15
N GLN A 7 15.29 -3.13 15.20
CA GLN A 7 15.36 -1.66 15.22
C GLN A 7 13.95 -1.05 15.12
N LEU A 8 13.11 -1.54 14.21
CA LEU A 8 11.73 -1.06 14.05
C LEU A 8 10.89 -1.32 15.31
N ILE A 9 11.07 -2.46 15.96
CA ILE A 9 10.39 -2.76 17.24
C ILE A 9 10.89 -1.82 18.34
N ARG A 10 12.19 -1.49 18.39
CA ARG A 10 12.73 -0.49 19.31
C ARG A 10 12.06 0.87 19.14
N GLU A 11 11.91 1.33 17.89
CA GLU A 11 11.25 2.60 17.57
C GLU A 11 9.77 2.60 18.00
N ALA A 12 9.07 1.49 17.73
CA ALA A 12 7.70 1.31 18.17
C ALA A 12 7.58 1.31 19.71
N LEU A 13 8.51 0.66 20.40
CA LEU A 13 8.58 0.65 21.86
C LEU A 13 8.85 2.06 22.40
N ALA A 14 9.72 2.85 21.76
CA ALA A 14 9.96 4.24 22.14
C ALA A 14 8.67 5.07 22.04
N GLY A 15 7.94 4.95 20.93
CA GLY A 15 6.64 5.59 20.77
C GLY A 15 5.59 5.12 21.79
N TYR A 16 5.61 3.83 22.15
CA TYR A 16 4.75 3.30 23.21
C TYR A 16 5.07 3.92 24.57
N CYS A 17 6.36 4.02 24.93
CA CYS A 17 6.79 4.66 26.18
C CYS A 17 6.37 6.14 26.24
N GLN A 18 6.47 6.87 25.14
CA GLN A 18 6.00 8.27 25.08
C GLN A 18 4.49 8.39 25.32
N ARG A 19 3.68 7.49 24.74
CA ARG A 19 2.21 7.49 24.94
C ARG A 19 1.80 7.15 26.38
N ILE A 20 2.52 6.24 27.04
CA ILE A 20 2.27 5.84 28.43
C ILE A 20 2.83 6.87 29.42
N GLY A 21 3.80 7.69 29.00
CA GLY A 21 4.38 8.78 29.74
C GLY A 21 5.80 8.52 30.24
N THR A 22 6.12 7.32 30.76
CA THR A 22 7.48 6.97 31.21
C THR A 22 7.84 5.53 30.86
N GLN A 23 9.15 5.25 30.76
CA GLN A 23 9.67 3.88 30.48
C GLN A 23 9.24 2.89 31.60
N GLU A 24 9.25 3.33 32.84
CA GLU A 24 8.89 2.51 34.00
C GLU A 24 7.38 2.14 33.96
N LYS A 25 6.51 3.12 33.71
CA LYS A 25 5.08 2.85 33.54
C LYS A 25 4.81 1.92 32.36
N ALA A 26 5.50 2.14 31.24
CA ALA A 26 5.36 1.27 30.07
C ALA A 26 5.82 -0.17 30.37
N ALA A 27 6.97 -0.34 31.06
CA ALA A 27 7.43 -1.66 31.47
C ALA A 27 6.43 -2.40 32.37
N ASN A 28 5.77 -1.69 33.29
CA ASN A 28 4.79 -2.27 34.19
C ASN A 28 3.50 -2.75 33.48
N THR A 29 3.23 -2.27 32.24
CA THR A 29 2.11 -2.76 31.41
C THR A 29 2.49 -3.99 30.60
N LEU A 30 3.78 -4.30 30.47
CA LEU A 30 4.29 -5.41 29.64
C LEU A 30 4.54 -6.66 30.50
N LYS A 31 4.00 -7.79 30.08
CA LYS A 31 4.21 -9.08 30.73
C LYS A 31 5.58 -9.66 30.37
N ASN A 32 6.32 -10.13 31.38
CA ASN A 32 7.65 -10.74 31.21
C ASN A 32 8.71 -9.79 30.59
N VAL A 33 8.56 -8.47 30.81
CA VAL A 33 9.51 -7.45 30.34
C VAL A 33 9.82 -6.52 31.51
N SER A 34 11.08 -6.50 31.95
CA SER A 34 11.49 -5.62 33.06
C SER A 34 11.81 -4.19 32.55
N GLY A 35 11.76 -3.21 33.45
CA GLY A 35 12.20 -1.83 33.15
C GLY A 35 13.64 -1.77 32.64
N ALA A 36 14.52 -2.59 33.21
CA ALA A 36 15.91 -2.71 32.75
C ALA A 36 15.98 -3.23 31.28
N THR A 37 15.12 -4.20 30.92
CA THR A 37 15.02 -4.71 29.55
C THR A 37 14.57 -3.62 28.58
N VAL A 38 13.52 -2.87 28.94
CA VAL A 38 13.03 -1.73 28.13
C VAL A 38 14.14 -0.70 27.92
N SER A 39 14.81 -0.29 28.99
CA SER A 39 15.88 0.71 28.93
C SER A 39 17.04 0.25 28.03
N ARG A 40 17.51 -0.98 28.18
CA ARG A 40 18.62 -1.52 27.36
C ARG A 40 18.25 -1.65 25.89
N ILE A 41 17.03 -2.07 25.56
CA ILE A 41 16.54 -2.12 24.17
C ILE A 41 16.49 -0.71 23.58
N LEU A 42 15.94 0.27 24.31
CA LEU A 42 15.88 1.66 23.86
C LEU A 42 17.27 2.27 23.65
N ASN A 43 18.26 1.88 24.45
CA ASN A 43 19.64 2.29 24.29
C ASN A 43 20.38 1.60 23.14
N GLY A 44 19.71 0.68 22.41
CA GLY A 44 20.29 0.04 21.22
C GLY A 44 21.00 -1.28 21.46
N GLU A 45 20.93 -1.87 22.66
CA GLU A 45 21.53 -3.18 22.96
C GLU A 45 20.70 -4.34 22.36
N LEU A 46 20.46 -4.30 21.03
CA LEU A 46 19.54 -5.22 20.36
C LEU A 46 20.04 -6.69 20.35
N ASN A 47 21.36 -6.88 20.35
CA ASN A 47 21.96 -8.21 20.31
C ASN A 47 22.03 -8.90 21.68
N ALA A 48 21.74 -8.16 22.75
CA ALA A 48 21.72 -8.71 24.11
C ALA A 48 20.49 -9.56 24.40
N PHE A 49 19.49 -9.53 23.51
CA PHE A 49 18.21 -10.20 23.71
C PHE A 49 17.87 -11.14 22.56
N LYS A 50 17.21 -12.28 22.92
CA LYS A 50 16.72 -13.25 21.95
C LYS A 50 15.54 -12.67 21.15
N ASP A 51 15.34 -13.19 19.95
CA ASP A 51 14.25 -12.80 19.05
C ASP A 51 12.87 -12.95 19.68
N GLU A 52 12.71 -13.91 20.59
CA GLU A 52 11.48 -14.16 21.32
C GLU A 52 11.07 -12.97 22.21
N MET A 53 12.05 -12.28 22.82
CA MET A 53 11.80 -11.07 23.60
C MET A 53 11.20 -9.96 22.73
N PHE A 54 11.77 -9.74 21.55
CA PHE A 54 11.26 -8.73 20.61
C PHE A 54 9.86 -9.07 20.10
N ARG A 55 9.58 -10.35 19.80
CA ARG A 55 8.24 -10.78 19.42
C ARG A 55 7.22 -10.59 20.56
N ASN A 56 7.61 -10.90 21.77
CA ASN A 56 6.77 -10.70 22.96
C ASN A 56 6.42 -9.20 23.13
N ILE A 57 7.42 -8.32 23.06
CA ILE A 57 7.23 -6.87 23.14
C ILE A 57 6.33 -6.39 21.99
N ALA A 58 6.65 -6.75 20.76
CA ALA A 58 5.89 -6.35 19.58
C ALA A 58 4.40 -6.69 19.68
N ASN A 59 4.10 -7.92 20.10
CA ASN A 59 2.70 -8.37 20.29
C ASN A 59 1.98 -7.55 21.37
N GLN A 60 2.63 -7.23 22.47
CA GLN A 60 2.00 -6.53 23.59
C GLN A 60 1.79 -5.03 23.31
N ILE A 61 2.71 -4.38 22.59
CA ILE A 61 2.55 -2.97 22.20
C ILE A 61 1.67 -2.80 20.95
N GLY A 62 1.16 -3.91 20.38
CA GLY A 62 0.35 -3.89 19.15
C GLY A 62 1.15 -3.55 17.89
N TYR A 63 2.46 -3.74 17.93
CA TYR A 63 3.30 -3.55 16.76
C TYR A 63 3.05 -4.68 15.76
N LYS A 64 2.48 -4.34 14.62
CA LYS A 64 2.41 -5.22 13.46
C LYS A 64 3.59 -4.87 12.56
N SER A 65 4.52 -5.79 12.39
CA SER A 65 5.55 -5.63 11.36
C SER A 65 4.86 -5.34 10.03
N LYS A 66 5.15 -4.20 9.43
CA LYS A 66 4.65 -3.87 8.08
C LYS A 66 5.37 -4.69 7.00
N ASN A 67 6.35 -5.48 7.37
CA ASN A 67 7.09 -6.30 6.45
C ASN A 67 6.33 -7.59 6.12
N TRP A 68 5.26 -7.46 5.36
CA TRP A 68 4.88 -8.54 4.47
C TRP A 68 6.04 -8.71 3.48
N VAL A 69 6.79 -9.78 3.64
CA VAL A 69 7.73 -10.20 2.61
C VAL A 69 6.88 -10.66 1.43
N ILE A 70 6.92 -9.91 0.34
CA ILE A 70 6.29 -10.34 -0.90
C ILE A 70 7.07 -11.56 -1.36
N VAL A 71 6.42 -12.72 -1.33
CA VAL A 71 6.98 -13.93 -1.92
C VAL A 71 6.72 -13.85 -3.41
N GLU A 72 7.78 -13.79 -4.20
CA GLU A 72 7.70 -13.80 -5.66
C GLU A 72 7.28 -15.17 -6.18
N THR A 73 5.98 -15.44 -6.08
CA THR A 73 5.38 -16.64 -6.69
C THR A 73 5.43 -16.56 -8.22
N THR A 74 5.18 -17.66 -8.90
CA THR A 74 5.07 -17.67 -10.38
C THR A 74 3.98 -16.69 -10.85
N ASP A 75 2.82 -16.68 -10.18
CA ASP A 75 1.71 -15.79 -10.51
C ASP A 75 2.09 -14.31 -10.29
N PHE A 76 2.83 -14.00 -9.22
CA PHE A 76 3.34 -12.66 -8.98
C PHE A 76 4.25 -12.19 -10.13
N LYS A 77 5.19 -13.05 -10.58
CA LYS A 77 6.12 -12.73 -11.69
C LYS A 77 5.39 -12.54 -13.01
N ILE A 78 4.44 -13.42 -13.31
CA ILE A 78 3.61 -13.29 -14.52
C ILE A 78 2.83 -11.97 -14.48
N MET A 79 2.18 -11.67 -13.35
CA MET A 79 1.40 -10.45 -13.19
C MET A 79 2.25 -9.19 -13.36
N THR A 80 3.40 -9.11 -12.71
CA THR A 80 4.30 -7.95 -12.83
C THR A 80 4.86 -7.81 -14.23
N SER A 81 5.15 -8.92 -14.94
CA SER A 81 5.55 -8.90 -16.35
C SER A 81 4.43 -8.35 -17.25
N ILE A 82 3.18 -8.81 -17.07
CA ILE A 82 2.03 -8.31 -17.83
C ILE A 82 1.82 -6.81 -17.61
N LEU A 83 1.97 -6.33 -16.35
CA LEU A 83 1.86 -4.90 -16.05
C LEU A 83 2.98 -4.09 -16.72
N GLY A 84 4.20 -4.62 -16.74
CA GLY A 84 5.33 -4.02 -17.47
C GLY A 84 5.07 -3.92 -18.97
N ASP A 85 4.66 -5.01 -19.59
CA ASP A 85 4.31 -5.03 -21.01
C ASP A 85 3.19 -4.04 -21.34
N ALA A 86 2.16 -3.95 -20.47
CA ALA A 86 1.07 -3.01 -20.66
C ALA A 86 1.54 -1.55 -20.57
N GLN A 87 2.44 -1.24 -19.63
CA GLN A 87 2.99 0.10 -19.45
C GLN A 87 3.90 0.51 -20.61
N GLU A 88 4.83 -0.37 -21.01
CA GLU A 88 5.82 -0.07 -22.05
C GLU A 88 5.21 0.03 -23.45
N ASN A 89 4.20 -0.81 -23.73
CA ASN A 89 3.63 -0.93 -25.07
C ASN A 89 2.23 -0.30 -25.19
N ALA A 90 1.78 0.46 -24.19
CA ALA A 90 0.46 1.09 -24.14
C ALA A 90 -0.70 0.12 -24.44
N LEU A 91 -0.67 -1.07 -23.82
CA LEU A 91 -1.66 -2.12 -24.06
C LEU A 91 -2.85 -2.00 -23.09
N VAL A 92 -4.03 -2.37 -23.59
CA VAL A 92 -5.21 -2.58 -22.75
C VAL A 92 -5.39 -4.07 -22.52
N MET A 93 -5.34 -4.48 -21.26
CA MET A 93 -5.42 -5.89 -20.86
C MET A 93 -6.48 -6.09 -19.78
N ALA A 94 -7.17 -7.20 -19.83
CA ALA A 94 -8.03 -7.68 -18.76
C ALA A 94 -7.37 -8.90 -18.11
N ILE A 95 -7.11 -8.83 -16.80
CA ILE A 95 -6.46 -9.91 -16.06
C ILE A 95 -7.48 -10.54 -15.13
N THR A 96 -7.73 -11.83 -15.33
CA THR A 96 -8.61 -12.63 -14.48
C THR A 96 -7.81 -13.69 -13.72
N GLY A 97 -8.30 -14.12 -12.59
CA GLY A 97 -7.65 -15.16 -11.79
C GLY A 97 -8.40 -15.41 -10.48
N GLU A 98 -8.16 -16.52 -9.85
CA GLU A 98 -8.83 -16.95 -8.62
C GLU A 98 -8.66 -15.93 -7.48
N ALA A 99 -9.65 -15.89 -6.58
CA ALA A 99 -9.52 -15.10 -5.35
C ALA A 99 -8.32 -15.61 -4.52
N GLY A 100 -7.52 -14.68 -3.99
CA GLY A 100 -6.33 -15.05 -3.22
C GLY A 100 -5.07 -15.35 -4.04
N SER A 101 -5.10 -15.30 -5.39
CA SER A 101 -3.92 -15.50 -6.24
C SER A 101 -2.85 -14.40 -6.14
N GLY A 102 -3.06 -13.38 -5.30
CA GLY A 102 -2.07 -12.33 -5.06
C GLY A 102 -2.14 -11.13 -6.01
N LYS A 103 -3.19 -11.00 -6.86
CA LYS A 103 -3.34 -9.89 -7.82
C LYS A 103 -3.14 -8.51 -7.21
N SER A 104 -3.90 -8.20 -6.17
CA SER A 104 -3.83 -6.87 -5.50
C SER A 104 -2.45 -6.60 -4.89
N LYS A 105 -1.75 -7.65 -4.41
CA LYS A 105 -0.38 -7.51 -3.89
C LYS A 105 0.65 -7.30 -5.00
N ALA A 106 0.47 -7.92 -6.15
CA ALA A 106 1.31 -7.67 -7.32
C ALA A 106 1.12 -6.25 -7.86
N ILE A 107 -0.14 -5.75 -7.90
CA ILE A 107 -0.47 -4.38 -8.27
C ILE A 107 0.17 -3.37 -7.29
N GLU A 108 0.04 -3.58 -5.98
CA GLU A 108 0.63 -2.73 -4.94
C GLU A 108 2.16 -2.64 -5.12
N ALA A 109 2.83 -3.79 -5.23
CA ALA A 109 4.28 -3.86 -5.40
C ALA A 109 4.74 -3.21 -6.71
N TYR A 110 4.01 -3.42 -7.81
CA TYR A 110 4.31 -2.81 -9.10
C TYR A 110 4.18 -1.29 -9.03
N THR A 111 3.11 -0.79 -8.42
CA THR A 111 2.84 0.65 -8.24
C THR A 111 3.90 1.33 -7.37
N GLU A 112 4.39 0.65 -6.31
CA GLU A 112 5.46 1.18 -5.46
C GLU A 112 6.82 1.24 -6.16
N GLY A 113 7.07 0.34 -7.12
CA GLY A 113 8.35 0.21 -7.83
C GLY A 113 8.46 1.00 -9.14
N HIS A 114 7.34 1.52 -9.68
CA HIS A 114 7.30 2.13 -11.00
C HIS A 114 6.65 3.51 -10.97
N ALA A 115 7.23 4.44 -11.73
CA ALA A 115 6.67 5.79 -11.87
C ALA A 115 5.45 5.80 -12.80
N ASN A 116 4.57 6.79 -12.62
CA ASN A 116 3.40 7.03 -13.46
C ASN A 116 2.39 5.86 -13.51
N VAL A 117 2.36 5.03 -12.47
CA VAL A 117 1.39 3.96 -12.30
C VAL A 117 0.30 4.43 -11.34
N PHE A 118 -0.93 4.45 -11.80
CA PHE A 118 -2.10 4.91 -11.05
C PHE A 118 -3.04 3.73 -10.82
N ALA A 119 -2.96 3.12 -9.65
CA ALA A 119 -3.78 1.96 -9.28
C ALA A 119 -4.98 2.38 -8.44
N LEU A 120 -6.14 1.86 -8.78
CA LEU A 120 -7.42 2.16 -8.15
C LEU A 120 -8.19 0.86 -7.86
N SER A 121 -8.52 0.62 -6.58
CA SER A 121 -9.44 -0.47 -6.21
C SER A 121 -10.87 0.03 -6.35
N CYS A 122 -11.62 -0.60 -7.25
CA CYS A 122 -12.96 -0.16 -7.64
C CYS A 122 -14.03 -0.52 -6.61
N SER A 123 -15.12 0.23 -6.60
CA SER A 123 -16.22 0.06 -5.67
C SER A 123 -17.57 0.09 -6.38
N GLU A 124 -18.47 -0.82 -6.00
CA GLU A 124 -19.80 -0.99 -6.61
C GLU A 124 -20.73 0.23 -6.49
N TYR A 125 -20.54 1.07 -5.45
CA TYR A 125 -21.34 2.28 -5.23
C TYR A 125 -20.86 3.49 -6.00
N TRP A 126 -19.81 3.36 -6.84
CA TRP A 126 -19.28 4.51 -7.58
C TRP A 126 -20.12 4.83 -8.81
N ASN A 127 -20.53 6.09 -8.86
CA ASN A 127 -20.98 6.72 -10.10
C ASN A 127 -19.79 7.38 -10.82
N ARG A 128 -20.02 7.93 -12.01
CA ARG A 128 -18.96 8.58 -12.81
C ARG A 128 -18.18 9.64 -12.03
N LYS A 129 -18.88 10.44 -11.21
CA LYS A 129 -18.25 11.52 -10.44
C LYS A 129 -17.31 10.97 -9.36
N LEU A 130 -17.78 10.02 -8.56
CA LEU A 130 -16.98 9.40 -7.50
C LEU A 130 -15.78 8.63 -8.07
N PHE A 131 -15.97 7.94 -9.20
CA PHE A 131 -14.88 7.27 -9.90
C PHE A 131 -13.80 8.24 -10.35
N LEU A 132 -14.17 9.35 -11.02
CA LEU A 132 -13.22 10.35 -11.48
C LEU A 132 -12.50 11.04 -10.33
N GLN A 133 -13.19 11.36 -9.25
CA GLN A 133 -12.57 11.92 -8.04
C GLN A 133 -11.57 10.96 -7.42
N ALA A 134 -11.91 9.67 -7.36
CA ALA A 134 -11.00 8.66 -6.85
C ALA A 134 -9.76 8.50 -7.77
N LEU A 135 -9.96 8.50 -9.09
CA LEU A 135 -8.86 8.41 -10.07
C LEU A 135 -7.94 9.63 -10.00
N LEU A 136 -8.48 10.84 -9.99
CA LEU A 136 -7.69 12.08 -9.87
C LEU A 136 -6.90 12.13 -8.56
N ARG A 137 -7.48 11.64 -7.48
CA ARG A 137 -6.79 11.52 -6.18
C ARG A 137 -5.57 10.60 -6.26
N THR A 138 -5.61 9.47 -7.00
CA THR A 138 -4.42 8.62 -7.20
C THR A 138 -3.33 9.34 -8.01
N MET A 139 -3.72 10.31 -8.84
CA MET A 139 -2.81 11.17 -9.60
C MET A 139 -2.32 12.39 -8.80
N GLY A 140 -2.73 12.53 -7.52
CA GLY A 140 -2.37 13.66 -6.67
C GLY A 140 -3.13 14.96 -6.99
N ILE A 141 -4.25 14.87 -7.71
CA ILE A 141 -5.06 16.03 -8.14
C ILE A 141 -6.33 16.09 -7.27
N ASP A 142 -6.58 17.25 -6.64
CA ASP A 142 -7.81 17.48 -5.91
C ASP A 142 -8.90 17.97 -6.86
N ALA A 143 -9.99 17.24 -6.96
CA ALA A 143 -11.14 17.53 -7.80
C ALA A 143 -12.40 17.86 -6.99
N ALA A 144 -12.24 18.37 -5.76
CA ALA A 144 -13.37 18.74 -4.91
C ALA A 144 -14.18 19.88 -5.55
N GLY A 145 -15.47 19.63 -5.79
CA GLY A 145 -16.37 20.64 -6.36
C GLY A 145 -16.41 20.71 -7.90
N GLU A 146 -15.52 20.02 -8.61
CA GLU A 146 -15.47 20.05 -10.07
C GLU A 146 -16.65 19.33 -10.74
N MET A 147 -16.94 19.75 -11.98
CA MET A 147 -17.89 19.07 -12.86
C MET A 147 -17.24 17.85 -13.51
N VAL A 148 -18.06 16.85 -13.88
CA VAL A 148 -17.58 15.61 -14.51
C VAL A 148 -16.75 15.88 -15.77
N GLY A 149 -17.16 16.86 -16.60
CA GLY A 149 -16.43 17.21 -17.82
C GLY A 149 -15.04 17.77 -17.55
N ASP A 150 -14.88 18.61 -16.52
CA ASP A 150 -13.60 19.20 -16.13
C ASP A 150 -12.67 18.13 -15.59
N MET A 151 -13.20 17.23 -14.74
CA MET A 151 -12.45 16.08 -14.22
C MET A 151 -11.92 15.17 -15.33
N VAL A 152 -12.72 14.92 -16.39
CA VAL A 152 -12.26 14.15 -17.56
C VAL A 152 -11.09 14.85 -18.23
N GLY A 153 -11.19 16.18 -18.41
CA GLY A 153 -10.12 16.99 -18.97
C GLY A 153 -8.83 16.93 -18.14
N GLU A 154 -8.94 16.96 -16.81
CA GLU A 154 -7.77 16.86 -15.93
C GLU A 154 -7.13 15.46 -15.97
N VAL A 155 -7.91 14.39 -16.02
CA VAL A 155 -7.38 13.01 -16.22
C VAL A 155 -6.58 12.94 -17.52
N ILE A 156 -7.15 13.39 -18.65
CA ILE A 156 -6.48 13.35 -19.95
C ILE A 156 -5.20 14.19 -19.94
N LYS A 157 -5.23 15.38 -19.33
CA LYS A 157 -4.02 16.21 -19.19
C LYS A 157 -2.94 15.55 -18.35
N ALA A 158 -3.32 14.91 -17.24
CA ALA A 158 -2.39 14.20 -16.37
C ALA A 158 -1.71 13.03 -17.10
N LEU A 159 -2.49 12.22 -17.82
CA LEU A 159 -1.97 11.11 -18.62
C LEU A 159 -1.04 11.58 -19.73
N LYS A 160 -1.39 12.66 -20.45
CA LYS A 160 -0.54 13.21 -21.52
C LYS A 160 0.78 13.80 -21.02
N ARG A 161 0.86 14.21 -19.77
CA ARG A 161 2.10 14.73 -19.14
C ARG A 161 3.00 13.64 -18.60
N ALA A 162 2.42 12.49 -18.24
CA ALA A 162 3.16 11.38 -17.70
C ALA A 162 3.87 10.61 -18.81
N GLU A 163 5.10 10.19 -18.54
CA GLU A 163 5.86 9.30 -19.42
C GLU A 163 5.39 7.86 -19.18
N THR A 164 4.97 7.17 -20.23
CA THR A 164 4.44 5.79 -20.17
C THR A 164 3.44 5.57 -19.01
N PRO A 165 2.30 6.31 -18.96
CA PRO A 165 1.34 6.16 -17.86
C PRO A 165 0.64 4.81 -17.92
N LEU A 166 0.43 4.20 -16.75
CA LEU A 166 -0.37 2.99 -16.59
C LEU A 166 -1.53 3.23 -15.62
N LEU A 167 -2.75 2.96 -16.08
CA LEU A 167 -3.94 2.91 -15.23
C LEU A 167 -4.26 1.46 -14.88
N ILE A 168 -4.40 1.16 -13.59
CA ILE A 168 -4.77 -0.17 -13.10
C ILE A 168 -6.08 -0.05 -12.32
N PHE A 169 -7.07 -0.85 -12.71
CA PHE A 169 -8.35 -0.92 -12.05
C PHE A 169 -8.52 -2.32 -11.44
N ASP A 170 -8.24 -2.43 -10.14
CA ASP A 170 -8.47 -3.67 -9.39
C ASP A 170 -9.96 -3.80 -9.06
N GLU A 171 -10.50 -5.02 -9.10
CA GLU A 171 -11.91 -5.31 -8.91
C GLU A 171 -12.84 -4.54 -9.90
N ALA A 172 -12.41 -4.43 -11.16
CA ALA A 172 -13.15 -3.70 -12.20
C ALA A 172 -14.55 -4.24 -12.49
N ASP A 173 -14.83 -5.48 -12.11
CA ASP A 173 -16.14 -6.11 -12.14
C ASP A 173 -17.20 -5.41 -11.26
N LYS A 174 -16.77 -4.62 -10.28
CA LYS A 174 -17.66 -3.79 -9.46
C LYS A 174 -18.13 -2.50 -10.14
N LEU A 175 -17.52 -2.13 -11.26
CA LEU A 175 -17.87 -0.90 -11.96
C LEU A 175 -19.14 -1.07 -12.78
N SER A 176 -19.98 -0.02 -12.77
CA SER A 176 -21.15 0.01 -13.66
C SER A 176 -20.74 0.20 -15.12
N ASP A 177 -21.58 -0.24 -16.06
CA ASP A 177 -21.37 -0.05 -17.50
C ASP A 177 -21.10 1.41 -17.87
N GLN A 178 -21.75 2.36 -17.18
CA GLN A 178 -21.55 3.79 -17.40
C GLN A 178 -20.12 4.25 -17.11
N VAL A 179 -19.44 3.63 -16.15
CA VAL A 179 -18.04 3.90 -15.85
C VAL A 179 -17.13 3.16 -16.82
N LEU A 180 -17.46 1.93 -17.18
CA LEU A 180 -16.70 1.14 -18.16
C LEU A 180 -16.64 1.82 -19.53
N TYR A 181 -17.74 2.41 -20.00
CA TYR A 181 -17.75 3.20 -21.26
C TYR A 181 -16.78 4.39 -21.23
N PHE A 182 -16.45 4.90 -20.05
CA PHE A 182 -15.50 5.99 -19.92
C PHE A 182 -14.07 5.59 -20.31
N PHE A 183 -13.68 4.32 -20.14
CA PHE A 183 -12.36 3.83 -20.56
C PHE A 183 -12.15 3.96 -22.07
N ILE A 184 -13.19 3.80 -22.87
CA ILE A 184 -13.14 4.01 -24.32
C ILE A 184 -12.78 5.48 -24.62
N THR A 185 -13.30 6.41 -23.82
CA THR A 185 -13.03 7.85 -24.00
C THR A 185 -11.60 8.24 -23.63
N ILE A 186 -11.00 7.56 -22.64
CA ILE A 186 -9.61 7.80 -22.23
C ILE A 186 -8.62 7.19 -23.22
N TYR A 187 -8.97 6.03 -23.79
CA TYR A 187 -8.09 5.28 -24.68
C TYR A 187 -7.97 5.90 -26.07
N ASN A 188 -9.03 6.54 -26.59
CA ASN A 188 -9.05 7.25 -27.87
C ASN A 188 -8.52 8.68 -27.76
#